data_5410396a24d308ef9c90f9272b2122c1
#
_entry.id   5410396a24d308ef9c90f9272b2122c1
#
_cell.length_a   1.000
_cell.length_b   1.000
_cell.length_c   1.000
_cell.angle_alpha   90.00
_cell.angle_beta   90.00
_cell.angle_gamma   90.00
#
_symmetry.space_group_name_H-M   'P 1'
#
loop_
_entity.id
_entity.type
_entity.pdbx_description
1 polymer ?
#
loop_
_entity_poly.entity_id
_entity_poly.type
_entity_poly.pdbx_seq_one_letter_code
_entity_poly.pdbx_strand_id
1 'polypeptide(L)'
;MNFKTKILLLLLLNSSISLVADEIEEIKVTGSYIGSRSNEIGTEVIDQSDFNNLNITTVGEISKYLASAAGAHFQSNTLDGVDQGMSSITLRGLDHASTLVLINQKRQTFAGTPSHEGEGYIDVNIIPEIALNRVEILKEGATSLYGSDAVAGVINFITHDEFEGLRFSLSQQETTNYDQKDGVLGFIYGKRFTNSNLVLAANVIKRSALPSIEISRIAENGLSTLGNTFKVAENDTVLSGDYSGSYSAGDWIADPNCTENGGVIQGPFCKFLYGTRFNIVNDEDHEKFYLSYKKKADNLSLRINYIDSRIDVNDNPQSPSYPALSFMSRKILPGQGGSPFNVPVTWYGRPLGSAFPSPLSPKNIDQYHLSGSVNIELANQASLEFSITKSKHENFHNRPDTINSRMESAIAGNGGMNGNETWNLFNPLLNSSSLIEYIKGSEQSLKIGQLTSFDAILRTQLGGNNLAIGLQLNEESLNVSYNDLSRAEFDSDGNLIKSADLLFLGGGK
;
A
#
# COMPACT_ATOMS: atom_id res chain seq x y z
N MET A 1 5.19 20.47 -7.50
CA MET A 1 5.34 21.70 -6.67
C MET A 1 5.56 21.22 -5.24
N ASN A 2 6.65 21.59 -4.58
CA ASN A 2 6.97 21.07 -3.24
C ASN A 2 5.91 21.48 -2.20
N PHE A 3 5.65 20.60 -1.22
CA PHE A 3 4.68 20.80 -0.12
C PHE A 3 4.86 22.16 0.59
N LYS A 4 6.11 22.58 0.85
CA LYS A 4 6.44 23.90 1.40
C LYS A 4 5.93 25.07 0.55
N THR A 5 5.92 24.94 -0.78
CA THR A 5 5.40 25.95 -1.71
C THR A 5 3.88 26.00 -1.70
N LYS A 6 3.21 24.84 -1.45
CA LYS A 6 1.75 24.76 -1.30
C LYS A 6 1.27 25.48 -0.02
N ILE A 7 2.01 25.37 1.07
CA ILE A 7 1.73 26.06 2.35
C ILE A 7 2.00 27.58 2.26
N LEU A 8 3.03 28.00 1.55
CA LEU A 8 3.37 29.43 1.40
C LEU A 8 2.30 30.22 0.62
N LEU A 9 1.61 29.59 -0.31
CA LEU A 9 0.47 30.19 -1.01
C LEU A 9 -0.73 30.46 -0.10
N LEU A 10 -0.86 29.70 1.01
CA LEU A 10 -1.91 29.81 2.02
C LEU A 10 -1.76 31.00 2.96
N LEU A 11 -0.53 31.47 3.23
CA LEU A 11 -0.24 32.52 4.20
C LEU A 11 -0.49 33.95 3.68
N LEU A 12 -0.82 34.13 2.41
CA LEU A 12 -0.97 35.44 1.77
C LEU A 12 -2.40 36.00 1.74
N LEU A 13 -3.38 35.31 2.36
CA LEU A 13 -4.81 35.71 2.33
C LEU A 13 -5.26 36.23 3.70
N ASN A 14 -5.22 37.53 3.91
CA ASN A 14 -5.74 38.19 5.12
C ASN A 14 -7.28 38.31 5.11
N SER A 15 -7.92 38.11 6.26
CA SER A 15 -9.33 37.83 6.48
C SER A 15 -10.13 38.94 7.19
N SER A 16 -11.40 39.01 6.88
CA SER A 16 -12.44 39.65 7.70
C SER A 16 -13.55 38.62 7.98
N ILE A 17 -13.96 38.48 9.24
CA ILE A 17 -14.96 37.50 9.68
C ILE A 17 -16.35 38.11 9.54
N SER A 18 -17.29 37.42 8.87
CA SER A 18 -18.72 37.73 8.85
C SER A 18 -19.53 36.44 9.01
N LEU A 19 -20.43 36.42 9.98
CA LEU A 19 -21.37 35.34 10.23
C LEU A 19 -22.60 35.50 9.32
N VAL A 20 -22.90 34.51 8.49
CA VAL A 20 -24.13 34.44 7.68
C VAL A 20 -24.76 33.05 7.83
N ALA A 21 -26.08 33.02 7.93
CA ALA A 21 -26.88 31.82 8.12
C ALA A 21 -26.88 30.90 6.88
N ASP A 22 -26.87 29.59 7.12
CA ASP A 22 -26.88 28.54 6.10
C ASP A 22 -28.23 28.47 5.37
N GLU A 23 -28.18 28.54 4.04
CA GLU A 23 -29.22 27.95 3.18
C GLU A 23 -28.99 26.45 3.08
N ILE A 24 -30.01 25.64 3.40
CA ILE A 24 -29.94 24.18 3.30
C ILE A 24 -29.85 23.82 1.81
N GLU A 25 -28.65 23.46 1.34
CA GLU A 25 -28.46 22.89 0.00
C GLU A 25 -29.08 21.49 -0.05
N GLU A 26 -29.78 21.15 -1.12
CA GLU A 26 -30.35 19.82 -1.35
C GLU A 26 -29.20 18.79 -1.44
N ILE A 27 -29.08 17.91 -0.45
CA ILE A 27 -28.03 16.92 -0.37
C ILE A 27 -28.29 15.85 -1.44
N LYS A 28 -27.51 15.84 -2.52
CA LYS A 28 -27.50 14.74 -3.49
C LYS A 28 -26.84 13.53 -2.85
N VAL A 29 -27.63 12.49 -2.61
CA VAL A 29 -27.18 11.27 -1.95
C VAL A 29 -26.69 10.27 -2.99
N THR A 30 -25.65 9.51 -2.63
CA THR A 30 -25.10 8.38 -3.41
C THR A 30 -26.22 7.36 -3.72
N GLY A 31 -26.26 6.86 -4.95
CA GLY A 31 -27.24 5.86 -5.40
C GLY A 31 -28.41 6.41 -6.22
N SER A 32 -28.46 7.72 -6.50
CA SER A 32 -29.47 8.28 -7.39
C SER A 32 -28.98 9.51 -8.15
N TYR A 33 -29.22 9.54 -9.46
CA TYR A 33 -29.00 10.74 -10.28
C TYR A 33 -30.21 11.67 -10.31
N ILE A 34 -31.37 11.21 -9.82
CA ILE A 34 -32.64 11.97 -9.89
C ILE A 34 -33.04 12.61 -8.56
N GLY A 35 -32.17 12.57 -7.56
CA GLY A 35 -32.41 13.10 -6.22
C GLY A 35 -33.44 12.24 -5.45
N SER A 36 -33.03 11.59 -4.41
CA SER A 36 -33.86 10.89 -3.45
C SER A 36 -33.30 11.13 -2.05
N ARG A 37 -34.16 11.02 -1.04
CA ARG A 37 -33.70 11.17 0.36
C ARG A 37 -32.86 9.96 0.78
N SER A 38 -31.81 10.19 1.55
CA SER A 38 -30.87 9.15 2.03
C SER A 38 -31.56 7.92 2.64
N ASN A 39 -32.67 8.14 3.35
CA ASN A 39 -33.43 7.09 4.04
C ASN A 39 -34.21 6.16 3.08
N GLU A 40 -34.40 6.56 1.82
CA GLU A 40 -35.17 5.78 0.83
C GLU A 40 -34.30 4.78 0.09
N ILE A 41 -32.95 4.93 0.13
CA ILE A 41 -32.01 4.11 -0.65
C ILE A 41 -31.16 3.19 0.25
N GLY A 42 -31.38 3.18 1.59
CA GLY A 42 -30.57 2.36 2.50
C GLY A 42 -29.10 2.82 2.63
N THR A 43 -28.85 4.11 2.42
CA THR A 43 -27.51 4.71 2.54
C THR A 43 -27.21 5.02 4.00
N GLU A 44 -26.08 4.49 4.49
CA GLU A 44 -25.48 4.88 5.79
C GLU A 44 -24.61 6.12 5.58
N VAL A 45 -24.74 7.09 6.48
CA VAL A 45 -23.93 8.31 6.46
C VAL A 45 -23.12 8.40 7.74
N ILE A 46 -21.81 8.57 7.61
CA ILE A 46 -20.89 8.88 8.69
C ILE A 46 -20.47 10.33 8.51
N ASP A 47 -20.80 11.16 9.46
CA ASP A 47 -20.47 12.58 9.40
C ASP A 47 -19.17 12.94 10.12
N GLN A 48 -18.79 14.22 10.08
CA GLN A 48 -17.57 14.70 10.70
C GLN A 48 -17.58 14.56 12.24
N SER A 49 -18.75 14.60 12.87
CA SER A 49 -18.85 14.43 14.33
C SER A 49 -18.50 12.99 14.74
N ASP A 50 -18.87 12.02 13.91
CA ASP A 50 -18.51 10.60 14.10
C ASP A 50 -17.00 10.41 13.99
N PHE A 51 -16.35 11.02 12.98
CA PHE A 51 -14.88 11.00 12.84
C PHE A 51 -14.16 11.54 14.07
N ASN A 52 -14.64 12.67 14.58
CA ASN A 52 -14.04 13.29 15.75
C ASN A 52 -14.25 12.43 17.02
N ASN A 53 -15.43 11.85 17.19
CA ASN A 53 -15.76 11.01 18.32
C ASN A 53 -14.97 9.68 18.34
N LEU A 54 -14.70 9.13 17.14
CA LEU A 54 -13.95 7.88 16.97
C LEU A 54 -12.43 8.11 16.98
N ASN A 55 -11.97 9.37 16.97
CA ASN A 55 -10.55 9.76 16.89
C ASN A 55 -9.80 9.03 15.75
N ILE A 56 -10.42 9.02 14.57
CA ILE A 56 -9.85 8.37 13.38
C ILE A 56 -8.63 9.16 12.91
N THR A 57 -7.49 8.50 12.78
CA THR A 57 -6.22 9.10 12.35
C THR A 57 -6.04 9.05 10.83
N THR A 58 -6.55 8.03 10.17
CA THR A 58 -6.54 7.87 8.71
C THR A 58 -7.90 7.45 8.19
N VAL A 59 -8.23 7.82 6.95
CA VAL A 59 -9.52 7.45 6.33
C VAL A 59 -9.73 5.94 6.28
N GLY A 60 -8.66 5.17 6.07
CA GLY A 60 -8.75 3.70 6.05
C GLY A 60 -9.25 3.08 7.36
N GLU A 61 -9.04 3.76 8.50
CA GLU A 61 -9.50 3.27 9.81
C GLU A 61 -11.02 3.26 9.97
N ILE A 62 -11.76 3.96 9.12
CA ILE A 62 -13.23 3.91 9.08
C ILE A 62 -13.72 2.46 9.00
N SER A 63 -13.00 1.63 8.26
CA SER A 63 -13.34 0.22 8.09
C SER A 63 -13.53 -0.53 9.40
N LYS A 64 -12.83 -0.14 10.48
CA LYS A 64 -12.94 -0.75 11.82
C LYS A 64 -14.30 -0.51 12.47
N TYR A 65 -15.00 0.54 12.08
CA TYR A 65 -16.26 1.00 12.69
C TYR A 65 -17.48 0.71 11.82
N LEU A 66 -17.28 0.20 10.61
CA LEU A 66 -18.34 -0.17 9.69
C LEU A 66 -18.74 -1.63 9.87
N ALA A 67 -19.94 -1.88 10.36
CA ALA A 67 -20.48 -3.24 10.47
C ALA A 67 -20.60 -3.95 9.10
N SER A 68 -20.69 -3.20 8.02
CA SER A 68 -20.77 -3.70 6.64
C SER A 68 -19.40 -3.93 6.00
N ALA A 69 -18.33 -3.37 6.56
CA ALA A 69 -16.97 -3.60 6.09
C ALA A 69 -16.47 -4.93 6.66
N ALA A 70 -16.17 -5.88 5.78
CA ALA A 70 -15.55 -7.14 6.13
C ALA A 70 -14.42 -7.40 5.16
N GLY A 71 -13.26 -7.85 5.66
CA GLY A 71 -12.06 -8.04 4.84
C GLY A 71 -11.39 -6.73 4.40
N ALA A 72 -11.76 -5.60 4.99
CA ALA A 72 -11.11 -4.34 4.70
C ALA A 72 -9.65 -4.40 5.13
N HIS A 73 -8.78 -4.02 4.20
CA HIS A 73 -7.35 -3.91 4.43
C HIS A 73 -7.04 -2.45 4.76
N PHE A 74 -6.56 -2.22 5.98
CA PHE A 74 -5.91 -0.97 6.28
C PHE A 74 -4.53 -1.29 6.87
N GLN A 75 -3.53 -0.57 6.38
CA GLN A 75 -2.26 -1.01 6.45
C GLN A 75 -1.43 -0.67 7.64
N SER A 76 -1.16 -1.46 8.46
CA SER A 76 -0.10 -1.36 9.43
C SER A 76 0.69 -2.65 9.52
N ASN A 77 0.25 -3.69 8.84
CA ASN A 77 0.93 -4.97 8.87
C ASN A 77 2.02 -5.06 7.81
N THR A 78 3.19 -5.48 8.22
CA THR A 78 4.39 -5.54 7.39
C THR A 78 4.75 -6.92 6.89
N LEU A 79 4.05 -7.97 7.30
CA LEU A 79 4.33 -9.33 6.83
C LEU A 79 4.04 -9.49 5.34
N ASP A 80 3.04 -8.78 4.85
CA ASP A 80 2.70 -8.74 3.44
C ASP A 80 3.25 -7.46 2.81
N GLY A 81 4.38 -7.54 2.18
CA GLY A 81 5.14 -6.39 1.74
C GLY A 81 4.59 -5.60 0.55
N VAL A 82 3.41 -5.94 -0.04
CA VAL A 82 2.97 -5.32 -1.30
C VAL A 82 2.12 -4.07 -1.12
N ASP A 83 1.24 -4.02 -0.12
CA ASP A 83 0.25 -2.97 0.06
C ASP A 83 0.44 -2.09 1.32
N GLN A 84 1.61 -2.18 1.95
CA GLN A 84 1.99 -1.30 3.05
C GLN A 84 1.93 0.19 2.65
N GLY A 85 1.44 1.03 3.56
CA GLY A 85 1.22 2.46 3.31
C GLY A 85 -0.08 2.78 2.56
N MET A 86 -0.84 1.77 2.12
CA MET A 86 -2.09 1.90 1.39
C MET A 86 -3.25 1.31 2.20
N SER A 87 -4.47 1.77 1.94
CA SER A 87 -5.67 1.26 2.62
C SER A 87 -6.81 1.07 1.63
N SER A 88 -7.55 -0.03 1.79
CA SER A 88 -8.76 -0.31 1.03
C SER A 88 -9.93 -0.60 1.97
N ILE A 89 -11.14 -0.46 1.48
CA ILE A 89 -12.36 -0.81 2.20
C ILE A 89 -13.21 -1.71 1.31
N THR A 90 -13.57 -2.89 1.80
CA THR A 90 -14.48 -3.82 1.13
C THR A 90 -15.79 -3.93 1.89
N LEU A 91 -16.89 -4.13 1.16
CA LEU A 91 -18.21 -4.28 1.74
C LEU A 91 -18.70 -5.73 1.66
N ARG A 92 -19.44 -6.17 2.69
CA ARG A 92 -20.18 -7.42 2.73
C ARG A 92 -19.32 -8.68 2.57
N GLY A 93 -18.00 -8.59 2.82
CA GLY A 93 -17.08 -9.72 2.69
C GLY A 93 -16.84 -10.18 1.25
N LEU A 94 -17.16 -9.33 0.26
CA LEU A 94 -16.79 -9.57 -1.14
C LEU A 94 -15.39 -9.03 -1.41
N ASP A 95 -14.87 -9.32 -2.60
CA ASP A 95 -13.54 -8.91 -3.03
C ASP A 95 -13.38 -7.39 -3.18
N HIS A 96 -12.15 -6.92 -3.29
CA HIS A 96 -11.83 -5.50 -3.43
C HIS A 96 -12.42 -4.89 -4.71
N ALA A 97 -12.46 -5.64 -5.80
CA ALA A 97 -12.97 -5.19 -7.09
C ALA A 97 -14.49 -5.04 -7.12
N SER A 98 -15.20 -5.60 -6.13
CA SER A 98 -16.66 -5.54 -6.02
C SER A 98 -17.19 -4.31 -5.27
N THR A 99 -16.33 -3.53 -4.61
CA THR A 99 -16.71 -2.32 -3.87
C THR A 99 -16.26 -1.07 -4.63
N LEU A 100 -17.23 -0.29 -5.12
CA LEU A 100 -16.92 0.96 -5.79
C LEU A 100 -16.59 2.06 -4.79
N VAL A 101 -15.43 2.66 -4.91
CA VAL A 101 -15.01 3.82 -4.13
C VAL A 101 -15.05 5.08 -4.99
N LEU A 102 -15.72 6.12 -4.50
CA LEU A 102 -15.86 7.41 -5.17
C LEU A 102 -15.34 8.55 -4.27
N ILE A 103 -14.86 9.61 -4.90
CA ILE A 103 -14.57 10.90 -4.27
C ILE A 103 -15.44 11.97 -4.92
N ASN A 104 -16.34 12.57 -4.15
CA ASN A 104 -17.33 13.54 -4.66
C ASN A 104 -18.10 13.00 -5.90
N GLN A 105 -18.53 11.73 -5.83
CA GLN A 105 -19.22 11.02 -6.91
C GLN A 105 -18.37 10.75 -8.17
N LYS A 106 -17.06 10.94 -8.12
CA LYS A 106 -16.14 10.69 -9.23
C LYS A 106 -15.25 9.50 -8.92
N ARG A 107 -14.97 8.66 -9.94
CA ARG A 107 -14.10 7.50 -9.82
C ARG A 107 -12.66 7.91 -9.50
N GLN A 108 -11.98 7.08 -8.72
CA GLN A 108 -10.54 7.13 -8.47
C GLN A 108 -9.87 5.98 -9.21
N THR A 109 -8.60 6.15 -9.59
CA THR A 109 -7.78 5.08 -10.18
C THR A 109 -7.51 3.97 -9.17
N PHE A 110 -7.32 2.76 -9.67
CA PHE A 110 -6.77 1.67 -8.86
C PHE A 110 -5.38 2.01 -8.31
N ALA A 111 -5.04 1.45 -7.16
CA ALA A 111 -3.69 1.44 -6.64
C ALA A 111 -2.73 0.83 -7.68
N GLY A 112 -1.51 1.35 -7.77
CA GLY A 112 -0.52 0.86 -8.73
C GLY A 112 -0.09 -0.58 -8.48
N THR A 113 -0.45 -1.15 -7.33
CA THR A 113 -0.15 -2.54 -6.97
C THR A 113 -1.44 -3.28 -6.61
N PRO A 114 -1.60 -4.54 -7.03
CA PRO A 114 -2.74 -5.34 -6.60
C PRO A 114 -2.65 -5.67 -5.10
N SER A 115 -3.77 -6.09 -4.53
CA SER A 115 -3.82 -6.71 -3.20
C SER A 115 -2.98 -7.99 -3.14
N HIS A 116 -2.81 -8.56 -1.95
CA HIS A 116 -2.14 -9.85 -1.79
C HIS A 116 -2.77 -10.97 -2.64
N GLU A 117 -4.07 -10.91 -2.84
CA GLU A 117 -4.85 -11.87 -3.62
C GLU A 117 -4.81 -11.61 -5.14
N GLY A 118 -4.12 -10.55 -5.56
CA GLY A 118 -3.96 -10.18 -6.97
C GLY A 118 -5.05 -9.29 -7.53
N GLU A 119 -5.95 -8.78 -6.68
CA GLU A 119 -7.08 -7.93 -7.08
C GLU A 119 -6.71 -6.44 -7.09
N GLY A 120 -7.29 -5.69 -8.01
CA GLY A 120 -7.23 -4.24 -8.01
C GLY A 120 -8.10 -3.65 -6.89
N TYR A 121 -7.62 -2.60 -6.22
CA TYR A 121 -8.36 -1.87 -5.20
C TYR A 121 -8.06 -0.36 -5.28
N ILE A 122 -8.91 0.43 -4.65
CA ILE A 122 -8.74 1.88 -4.53
C ILE A 122 -8.06 2.18 -3.18
N ASP A 123 -6.94 2.92 -3.22
CA ASP A 123 -6.29 3.41 -2.01
C ASP A 123 -6.99 4.66 -1.49
N VAL A 124 -7.65 4.52 -0.34
CA VAL A 124 -8.41 5.62 0.30
C VAL A 124 -7.53 6.58 1.10
N ASN A 125 -6.25 6.28 1.27
CA ASN A 125 -5.32 7.15 2.01
C ASN A 125 -5.00 8.47 1.30
N ILE A 126 -5.45 8.65 0.06
CA ILE A 126 -5.31 9.93 -0.66
C ILE A 126 -6.04 11.09 0.05
N ILE A 127 -7.12 10.82 0.78
CA ILE A 127 -8.05 11.85 1.25
C ILE A 127 -7.50 12.49 2.53
N PRO A 128 -7.33 13.84 2.57
CA PRO A 128 -7.04 14.54 3.82
C PRO A 128 -8.25 14.47 4.76
N GLU A 129 -8.05 13.95 5.97
CA GLU A 129 -9.10 13.69 6.95
C GLU A 129 -9.88 14.95 7.33
N ILE A 130 -9.17 16.09 7.47
CA ILE A 130 -9.78 17.37 7.81
C ILE A 130 -10.62 17.97 6.67
N ALA A 131 -10.39 17.53 5.42
CA ALA A 131 -11.17 17.94 4.25
C ALA A 131 -12.46 17.13 4.09
N LEU A 132 -12.60 16.01 4.80
CA LEU A 132 -13.74 15.13 4.70
C LEU A 132 -14.94 15.73 5.43
N ASN A 133 -16.05 15.85 4.74
CA ASN A 133 -17.32 16.33 5.30
C ASN A 133 -18.16 15.15 5.82
N ARG A 134 -18.31 14.10 5.00
CA ARG A 134 -19.02 12.87 5.35
C ARG A 134 -18.62 11.71 4.42
N VAL A 135 -18.96 10.52 4.83
CA VAL A 135 -18.89 9.31 3.98
C VAL A 135 -20.29 8.75 3.82
N GLU A 136 -20.68 8.50 2.59
CA GLU A 136 -21.93 7.88 2.23
C GLU A 136 -21.68 6.44 1.78
N ILE A 137 -22.37 5.47 2.39
CA ILE A 137 -22.20 4.06 2.15
C ILE A 137 -23.51 3.47 1.68
N LEU A 138 -23.56 3.13 0.40
CA LEU A 138 -24.68 2.39 -0.18
C LEU A 138 -24.39 0.89 -0.05
N LYS A 139 -25.12 0.22 0.84
CA LYS A 139 -24.91 -1.19 1.19
C LYS A 139 -25.51 -2.18 0.18
N GLU A 140 -26.30 -1.70 -0.76
CA GLU A 140 -26.92 -2.49 -1.80
C GLU A 140 -26.13 -2.43 -3.10
N GLY A 141 -26.24 -3.47 -3.93
CA GLY A 141 -25.64 -3.45 -5.25
C GLY A 141 -26.22 -2.34 -6.12
N ALA A 142 -25.37 -1.53 -6.71
CA ALA A 142 -25.75 -0.39 -7.54
C ALA A 142 -25.20 -0.51 -8.99
N THR A 143 -25.04 -1.73 -9.47
CA THR A 143 -24.47 -2.04 -10.78
C THR A 143 -25.24 -1.41 -11.95
N SER A 144 -26.55 -1.24 -11.82
CA SER A 144 -27.38 -0.57 -12.83
C SER A 144 -27.04 0.91 -13.02
N LEU A 145 -26.47 1.54 -11.98
CA LEU A 145 -26.14 2.96 -11.99
C LEU A 145 -24.63 3.21 -12.20
N TYR A 146 -23.79 2.38 -11.58
CA TYR A 146 -22.35 2.60 -11.52
C TYR A 146 -21.50 1.54 -12.24
N GLY A 147 -22.13 0.48 -12.79
CA GLY A 147 -21.42 -0.59 -13.48
C GLY A 147 -20.99 -1.73 -12.57
N SER A 148 -20.16 -2.64 -13.11
CA SER A 148 -19.77 -3.92 -12.49
C SER A 148 -19.04 -3.81 -11.15
N ASP A 149 -18.41 -2.70 -10.88
CA ASP A 149 -17.57 -2.50 -9.68
C ASP A 149 -18.41 -2.23 -8.42
N ALA A 150 -19.73 -2.02 -8.57
CA ALA A 150 -20.64 -1.71 -7.48
C ALA A 150 -21.53 -2.91 -7.07
N VAL A 151 -20.99 -4.13 -7.10
CA VAL A 151 -21.70 -5.37 -6.71
C VAL A 151 -21.90 -5.44 -5.20
N ALA A 152 -20.85 -5.17 -4.44
CA ALA A 152 -20.88 -5.17 -2.97
C ALA A 152 -21.51 -3.90 -2.40
N GLY A 153 -21.48 -2.81 -3.15
CA GLY A 153 -21.98 -1.50 -2.75
C GLY A 153 -21.08 -0.37 -3.20
N VAL A 154 -21.37 0.83 -2.72
CA VAL A 154 -20.63 2.05 -3.05
C VAL A 154 -20.23 2.78 -1.78
N ILE A 155 -18.99 3.23 -1.73
CA ILE A 155 -18.47 4.13 -0.69
C ILE A 155 -18.12 5.45 -1.37
N ASN A 156 -18.75 6.54 -0.96
CA ASN A 156 -18.52 7.85 -1.55
C ASN A 156 -18.01 8.82 -0.48
N PHE A 157 -16.80 9.26 -0.62
CA PHE A 157 -16.17 10.25 0.26
C PHE A 157 -16.52 11.65 -0.24
N ILE A 158 -17.27 12.40 0.56
CA ILE A 158 -17.69 13.76 0.26
C ILE A 158 -16.80 14.72 1.03
N THR A 159 -16.05 15.55 0.30
CA THR A 159 -15.18 16.58 0.88
C THR A 159 -15.92 17.92 1.01
N HIS A 160 -15.41 18.83 1.85
CA HIS A 160 -15.94 20.18 1.96
C HIS A 160 -15.74 20.95 0.65
N ASP A 161 -16.79 21.33 -0.03
CA ASP A 161 -16.78 22.28 -1.16
C ASP A 161 -17.23 23.69 -0.73
N GLU A 162 -17.78 23.80 0.47
CA GLU A 162 -18.12 25.04 1.17
C GLU A 162 -17.63 24.96 2.60
N PHE A 163 -16.86 25.93 3.00
CA PHE A 163 -16.36 26.11 4.36
C PHE A 163 -16.10 27.61 4.57
N GLU A 164 -16.37 28.12 5.76
CA GLU A 164 -16.10 29.52 6.09
C GLU A 164 -15.21 29.59 7.32
N GLY A 165 -14.11 30.32 7.20
CA GLY A 165 -13.16 30.54 8.30
C GLY A 165 -11.99 29.57 8.28
N LEU A 166 -11.45 29.31 9.48
CA LEU A 166 -10.21 28.55 9.69
C LEU A 166 -10.39 27.56 10.83
N ARG A 167 -10.00 26.32 10.63
CA ARG A 167 -9.95 25.29 11.66
C ARG A 167 -8.60 24.57 11.63
N PHE A 168 -8.04 24.36 12.81
CA PHE A 168 -6.90 23.48 13.06
C PHE A 168 -7.35 22.27 13.85
N SER A 169 -6.74 21.14 13.56
CA SER A 169 -6.88 19.91 14.34
C SER A 169 -5.48 19.41 14.71
N LEU A 170 -5.32 19.05 15.96
CA LEU A 170 -4.12 18.38 16.46
C LEU A 170 -4.60 17.20 17.27
N SER A 171 -4.17 16.00 16.91
CA SER A 171 -4.42 14.81 17.69
C SER A 171 -3.16 13.97 17.84
N GLN A 172 -3.08 13.25 18.95
CA GLN A 172 -2.05 12.28 19.21
C GLN A 172 -2.70 11.03 19.77
N GLN A 173 -2.32 9.88 19.23
CA GLN A 173 -2.73 8.57 19.70
C GLN A 173 -1.48 7.81 20.12
N GLU A 174 -1.55 7.11 21.24
CA GLU A 174 -0.45 6.32 21.78
C GLU A 174 -0.96 4.95 22.22
N THR A 175 -0.13 3.92 22.05
CA THR A 175 -0.43 2.61 22.60
C THR A 175 -0.12 2.60 24.10
N THR A 176 -0.97 1.96 24.91
CA THR A 176 -0.85 1.99 26.37
C THR A 176 0.39 1.25 26.89
N ASN A 177 0.84 0.22 26.18
CA ASN A 177 1.88 -0.69 26.64
C ASN A 177 3.16 -0.67 25.80
N TYR A 178 3.20 0.15 24.76
CA TYR A 178 4.31 0.23 23.81
C TYR A 178 4.60 1.68 23.46
N ASP A 179 5.76 1.97 22.88
CA ASP A 179 6.17 3.33 22.52
C ASP A 179 5.64 3.82 21.15
N GLN A 180 4.67 3.09 20.56
CA GLN A 180 4.08 3.46 19.27
C GLN A 180 3.14 4.66 19.42
N LYS A 181 3.26 5.63 18.51
CA LYS A 181 2.51 6.91 18.50
C LYS A 181 2.13 7.30 17.09
N ASP A 182 0.91 7.86 16.96
CA ASP A 182 0.45 8.55 15.77
C ASP A 182 0.17 10.01 16.13
N GLY A 183 0.82 10.93 15.42
CA GLY A 183 0.57 12.37 15.53
C GLY A 183 -0.09 12.88 14.25
N VAL A 184 -1.19 13.63 14.38
CA VAL A 184 -1.93 14.19 13.23
C VAL A 184 -2.06 15.70 13.42
N LEU A 185 -1.61 16.45 12.41
CA LEU A 185 -1.85 17.89 12.30
C LEU A 185 -2.72 18.14 11.06
N GLY A 186 -3.89 18.73 11.27
CA GLY A 186 -4.82 19.10 10.22
C GLY A 186 -5.05 20.61 10.16
N PHE A 187 -5.30 21.10 8.95
CA PHE A 187 -5.62 22.50 8.69
C PHE A 187 -6.66 22.58 7.58
N ILE A 188 -7.73 23.35 7.78
CA ILE A 188 -8.70 23.70 6.74
C ILE A 188 -9.03 25.19 6.79
N TYR A 189 -8.99 25.84 5.65
CA TYR A 189 -9.39 27.22 5.46
C TYR A 189 -10.39 27.32 4.33
N GLY A 190 -11.48 28.03 4.55
CA GLY A 190 -12.49 28.31 3.55
C GLY A 190 -12.88 29.77 3.51
N LYS A 191 -13.23 30.25 2.33
CA LYS A 191 -13.76 31.58 2.11
C LYS A 191 -14.88 31.57 1.09
N ARG A 192 -16.01 32.11 1.53
CA ARG A 192 -17.17 32.35 0.68
C ARG A 192 -17.08 33.75 0.07
N PHE A 193 -17.28 33.86 -1.23
CA PHE A 193 -17.44 35.09 -1.98
C PHE A 193 -18.87 35.18 -2.48
N THR A 194 -19.28 36.27 -3.08
CA THR A 194 -20.66 36.49 -3.55
C THR A 194 -21.18 35.34 -4.43
N ASN A 195 -20.34 34.83 -5.34
CA ASN A 195 -20.72 33.78 -6.31
C ASN A 195 -19.72 32.64 -6.37
N SER A 196 -18.82 32.52 -5.40
CA SER A 196 -17.83 31.43 -5.40
C SER A 196 -17.35 31.08 -3.99
N ASN A 197 -16.92 29.85 -3.84
CA ASN A 197 -16.34 29.33 -2.61
C ASN A 197 -14.94 28.77 -2.93
N LEU A 198 -14.02 28.99 -2.02
CA LEU A 198 -12.68 28.41 -2.05
C LEU A 198 -12.44 27.66 -0.74
N VAL A 199 -12.03 26.42 -0.82
CA VAL A 199 -11.62 25.61 0.34
C VAL A 199 -10.22 25.06 0.09
N LEU A 200 -9.36 25.17 1.11
CA LEU A 200 -8.02 24.64 1.13
C LEU A 200 -7.86 23.82 2.41
N ALA A 201 -7.28 22.62 2.32
CA ALA A 201 -7.00 21.83 3.49
C ALA A 201 -5.67 21.07 3.33
N ALA A 202 -5.05 20.73 4.45
CA ALA A 202 -3.88 19.88 4.49
C ALA A 202 -3.86 19.05 5.78
N ASN A 203 -3.33 17.82 5.66
CA ASN A 203 -2.99 16.97 6.80
C ASN A 203 -1.52 16.56 6.71
N VAL A 204 -0.89 16.50 7.88
CA VAL A 204 0.39 15.82 8.08
C VAL A 204 0.19 14.78 9.17
N ILE A 205 0.57 13.53 8.88
CA ILE A 205 0.51 12.42 9.81
C ILE A 205 1.93 11.89 9.98
N LYS A 206 2.32 11.67 11.22
CA LYS A 206 3.56 10.97 11.58
C LYS A 206 3.21 9.78 12.45
N ARG A 207 3.60 8.61 11.99
CA ARG A 207 3.39 7.34 12.66
C ARG A 207 4.74 6.73 13.02
N SER A 208 4.96 6.40 14.28
CA SER A 208 6.16 5.67 14.68
C SER A 208 5.97 4.16 14.53
N ALA A 209 7.07 3.45 14.31
CA ALA A 209 7.05 2.00 14.23
C ALA A 209 6.64 1.35 15.57
N LEU A 210 6.01 0.17 15.46
CA LEU A 210 5.88 -0.81 16.55
C LEU A 210 6.59 -2.09 16.11
N PRO A 211 7.84 -2.32 16.54
CA PRO A 211 8.55 -3.54 16.23
C PRO A 211 7.89 -4.77 16.87
N SER A 212 7.80 -5.86 16.13
CA SER A 212 7.22 -7.12 16.60
C SER A 212 7.93 -7.71 17.82
N ILE A 213 9.22 -7.40 17.98
CA ILE A 213 10.03 -7.85 19.11
C ILE A 213 9.50 -7.34 20.47
N GLU A 214 8.78 -6.25 20.50
CA GLU A 214 8.15 -5.71 21.70
C GLU A 214 6.95 -6.55 22.17
N ILE A 215 6.41 -7.40 21.30
CA ILE A 215 5.26 -8.25 21.59
C ILE A 215 5.73 -9.70 21.67
N SER A 216 6.12 -10.16 22.85
CA SER A 216 6.76 -11.47 23.07
C SER A 216 5.99 -12.63 22.43
N ARG A 217 4.64 -12.63 22.53
CA ARG A 217 3.82 -13.66 21.90
C ARG A 217 3.96 -13.76 20.39
N ILE A 218 4.26 -12.66 19.70
CA ILE A 218 4.52 -12.62 18.27
C ILE A 218 5.99 -12.95 18.00
N ALA A 219 6.90 -12.30 18.73
CA ALA A 219 8.32 -12.45 18.57
C ALA A 219 8.80 -13.89 18.71
N GLU A 220 8.29 -14.61 19.70
CA GLU A 220 8.71 -15.98 20.03
C GLU A 220 8.13 -17.06 19.11
N ASN A 221 7.01 -16.80 18.44
CA ASN A 221 6.27 -17.82 17.69
C ASN A 221 6.41 -17.70 16.16
N GLY A 222 6.98 -16.63 15.64
CA GLY A 222 7.20 -16.45 14.21
C GLY A 222 8.44 -17.21 13.73
N LEU A 223 8.30 -18.52 13.40
CA LEU A 223 9.39 -19.40 12.98
C LEU A 223 9.25 -19.81 11.50
N SER A 224 10.35 -19.65 10.75
CA SER A 224 10.50 -20.17 9.38
C SER A 224 11.43 -21.38 9.36
N THR A 225 11.14 -22.35 8.51
CA THR A 225 12.02 -23.53 8.29
C THR A 225 13.32 -23.19 7.58
N LEU A 226 13.47 -21.97 7.06
CA LEU A 226 14.63 -21.49 6.31
C LEU A 226 15.65 -20.81 7.24
N GLY A 227 16.07 -21.48 8.30
CA GLY A 227 17.13 -21.00 9.19
C GLY A 227 18.51 -21.24 8.63
N ASN A 228 19.03 -22.40 8.81
CA ASN A 228 20.24 -22.96 8.18
C ASN A 228 20.28 -24.47 8.50
N THR A 229 19.73 -25.26 7.59
CA THR A 229 19.58 -26.70 7.77
C THR A 229 20.06 -27.40 6.50
N PHE A 230 20.65 -28.58 6.66
CA PHE A 230 21.17 -29.37 5.55
C PHE A 230 20.51 -30.74 5.55
N LYS A 231 20.22 -31.27 4.36
CA LYS A 231 19.76 -32.64 4.15
C LYS A 231 20.83 -33.42 3.38
N VAL A 232 21.31 -34.49 3.96
CA VAL A 232 22.34 -35.35 3.37
C VAL A 232 21.77 -36.16 2.21
N ALA A 233 22.43 -36.18 1.05
CA ALA A 233 21.97 -36.93 -0.13
C ALA A 233 22.41 -38.37 -0.14
N GLU A 234 23.58 -38.66 0.44
CA GLU A 234 24.21 -39.96 0.49
C GLU A 234 24.86 -40.17 1.88
N ASN A 235 25.28 -41.41 2.18
CA ASN A 235 25.99 -41.65 3.43
C ASN A 235 27.34 -40.93 3.44
N ASP A 236 27.65 -40.25 4.55
CA ASP A 236 28.85 -39.45 4.71
C ASP A 236 29.41 -39.53 6.11
N THR A 237 30.73 -39.31 6.22
CA THR A 237 31.44 -39.19 7.49
C THR A 237 32.30 -37.93 7.45
N VAL A 238 32.02 -36.99 8.35
CA VAL A 238 32.85 -35.80 8.57
C VAL A 238 33.82 -36.10 9.70
N LEU A 239 35.10 -35.93 9.42
CA LEU A 239 36.17 -36.34 10.35
C LEU A 239 36.51 -35.27 11.39
N SER A 240 36.20 -33.99 11.14
CA SER A 240 36.55 -32.89 12.04
C SER A 240 35.62 -31.69 11.86
N GLY A 241 35.61 -30.79 12.88
CA GLY A 241 34.79 -29.59 12.91
C GLY A 241 33.42 -29.79 13.55
N ASP A 242 32.62 -28.77 13.54
CA ASP A 242 31.32 -28.72 14.22
C ASP A 242 30.31 -29.72 13.66
N TYR A 243 30.51 -30.19 12.43
CA TYR A 243 29.72 -31.20 11.76
C TYR A 243 30.29 -32.62 11.85
N SER A 244 31.24 -32.86 12.76
CA SER A 244 31.87 -34.17 12.92
C SER A 244 30.83 -35.24 13.27
N GLY A 245 30.85 -36.36 12.54
CA GLY A 245 29.88 -37.45 12.72
C GLY A 245 29.78 -38.35 11.51
N SER A 246 28.86 -39.31 11.60
CA SER A 246 28.46 -40.18 10.50
C SER A 246 26.97 -39.95 10.22
N TYR A 247 26.62 -39.71 8.98
CA TYR A 247 25.29 -39.40 8.54
C TYR A 247 24.80 -40.36 7.48
N SER A 248 23.53 -40.67 7.51
CA SER A 248 22.84 -41.48 6.50
C SER A 248 22.16 -40.58 5.45
N ALA A 249 21.96 -41.12 4.27
CA ALA A 249 21.18 -40.45 3.23
C ALA A 249 19.76 -40.14 3.74
N GLY A 250 19.33 -38.87 3.62
CA GLY A 250 18.07 -38.38 4.13
C GLY A 250 18.09 -37.72 5.49
N ASP A 251 19.23 -37.82 6.23
CA ASP A 251 19.36 -37.16 7.53
C ASP A 251 19.28 -35.62 7.38
N TRP A 252 18.62 -35.01 8.34
CA TRP A 252 18.59 -33.57 8.51
C TRP A 252 19.55 -33.12 9.59
N ILE A 253 20.30 -32.09 9.30
CA ILE A 253 21.36 -31.57 10.17
C ILE A 253 21.14 -30.08 10.34
N ALA A 254 20.87 -29.68 11.58
CA ALA A 254 20.82 -28.26 11.91
C ALA A 254 22.25 -27.68 11.91
N ASP A 255 22.35 -26.38 11.60
CA ASP A 255 23.57 -25.64 11.84
C ASP A 255 23.98 -25.75 13.34
N PRO A 256 25.18 -26.27 13.69
CA PRO A 256 25.62 -26.31 15.07
C PRO A 256 25.65 -24.95 15.76
N ASN A 257 25.91 -23.89 15.02
CA ASN A 257 25.93 -22.51 15.51
C ASN A 257 24.58 -21.81 15.42
N CYS A 258 23.50 -22.54 15.17
CA CYS A 258 22.14 -22.00 14.96
C CYS A 258 21.73 -21.00 16.03
N THR A 259 21.85 -21.37 17.30
CA THR A 259 21.42 -20.52 18.42
C THR A 259 22.34 -19.31 18.60
N GLU A 260 23.63 -19.46 18.42
CA GLU A 260 24.60 -18.37 18.50
C GLU A 260 24.35 -17.33 17.38
N ASN A 261 23.93 -17.80 16.22
CA ASN A 261 23.57 -16.99 15.07
C ASN A 261 22.12 -16.41 15.15
N GLY A 262 21.41 -16.58 16.28
CA GLY A 262 20.07 -16.06 16.49
C GLY A 262 18.94 -16.89 15.87
N GLY A 263 19.23 -18.14 15.48
CA GLY A 263 18.24 -19.12 15.07
C GLY A 263 17.66 -19.91 16.25
N VAL A 264 16.72 -20.80 15.98
CA VAL A 264 16.07 -21.65 16.96
C VAL A 264 16.17 -23.12 16.55
N ILE A 265 16.77 -23.95 17.40
CA ILE A 265 16.84 -25.40 17.18
C ILE A 265 15.49 -26.01 17.51
N GLN A 266 14.92 -26.75 16.56
CA GLN A 266 13.72 -27.53 16.74
C GLN A 266 13.90 -28.91 16.08
N GLY A 267 14.19 -29.92 16.89
CA GLY A 267 14.60 -31.24 16.41
C GLY A 267 15.87 -31.14 15.54
N PRO A 268 15.91 -31.73 14.35
CA PRO A 268 17.06 -31.68 13.46
C PRO A 268 17.12 -30.40 12.59
N PHE A 269 16.35 -29.38 12.93
CA PHE A 269 16.22 -28.18 12.13
C PHE A 269 16.75 -26.94 12.87
N CYS A 270 17.53 -26.13 12.16
CA CYS A 270 17.77 -24.75 12.52
C CYS A 270 16.70 -23.89 11.87
N LYS A 271 15.88 -23.22 12.66
CA LYS A 271 14.79 -22.36 12.20
C LYS A 271 15.17 -20.89 12.32
N PHE A 272 14.70 -20.10 11.38
CA PHE A 272 14.83 -18.65 11.41
C PHE A 272 13.69 -18.01 12.20
N LEU A 273 14.04 -17.25 13.23
CA LEU A 273 13.09 -16.53 14.06
C LEU A 273 12.72 -15.19 13.39
N TYR A 274 11.81 -15.23 12.42
CA TYR A 274 11.36 -14.00 11.75
C TYR A 274 10.42 -13.16 12.62
N GLY A 275 9.81 -13.75 13.64
CA GLY A 275 8.92 -13.06 14.57
C GLY A 275 9.52 -11.84 15.25
N THR A 276 10.85 -11.72 15.32
CA THR A 276 11.57 -10.57 15.87
C THR A 276 12.01 -9.55 14.81
N ARG A 277 11.64 -9.76 13.54
CA ARG A 277 12.32 -9.15 12.39
C ARG A 277 11.42 -8.26 11.53
N PHE A 278 10.19 -7.97 11.94
CA PHE A 278 9.28 -7.10 11.22
C PHE A 278 8.61 -6.10 12.18
N ASN A 279 7.91 -5.13 11.63
CA ASN A 279 7.09 -4.22 12.40
C ASN A 279 5.63 -4.66 12.37
N ILE A 280 4.91 -4.48 13.48
CA ILE A 280 3.43 -4.57 13.52
C ILE A 280 2.84 -3.32 12.91
N VAL A 281 3.47 -2.17 13.19
CA VAL A 281 3.16 -0.87 12.58
C VAL A 281 4.46 -0.32 12.02
N ASN A 282 4.44 0.16 10.78
CA ASN A 282 5.59 0.80 10.16
C ASN A 282 5.74 2.26 10.59
N ASP A 283 6.96 2.79 10.49
CA ASP A 283 7.22 4.22 10.51
C ASP A 283 6.75 4.82 9.18
N GLU A 284 5.83 5.80 9.27
CA GLU A 284 5.20 6.41 8.11
C GLU A 284 5.06 7.92 8.26
N ASP A 285 5.35 8.64 7.20
CA ASP A 285 5.07 10.06 7.05
C ASP A 285 4.02 10.24 5.95
N HIS A 286 2.90 10.92 6.26
CA HIS A 286 1.87 11.27 5.28
C HIS A 286 1.78 12.77 5.13
N GLU A 287 1.75 13.26 3.90
CA GLU A 287 1.50 14.64 3.53
C GLU A 287 0.33 14.68 2.55
N LYS A 288 -0.76 15.34 2.92
CA LYS A 288 -1.99 15.39 2.12
C LYS A 288 -2.44 16.81 1.91
N PHE A 289 -2.93 17.13 0.72
CA PHE A 289 -3.42 18.45 0.35
C PHE A 289 -4.75 18.35 -0.40
N TYR A 290 -5.62 19.32 -0.13
CA TYR A 290 -6.91 19.46 -0.78
C TYR A 290 -7.16 20.91 -1.21
N LEU A 291 -7.76 21.08 -2.41
CA LEU A 291 -8.30 22.33 -2.90
C LEU A 291 -9.67 22.09 -3.53
N SER A 292 -10.64 22.90 -3.17
CA SER A 292 -11.93 23.00 -3.86
C SER A 292 -12.22 24.43 -4.25
N TYR A 293 -12.68 24.60 -5.48
CA TYR A 293 -13.21 25.87 -5.96
C TYR A 293 -14.56 25.63 -6.62
N LYS A 294 -15.59 26.33 -6.12
CA LYS A 294 -16.96 26.30 -6.65
C LYS A 294 -17.33 27.72 -7.08
N LYS A 295 -17.93 27.87 -8.26
CA LYS A 295 -18.43 29.15 -8.75
C LYS A 295 -19.82 28.95 -9.35
N LYS A 296 -20.78 29.82 -8.97
CA LYS A 296 -22.13 29.86 -9.52
C LYS A 296 -22.33 31.18 -10.28
N ALA A 297 -22.89 31.12 -11.49
CA ALA A 297 -23.23 32.28 -12.29
C ALA A 297 -24.50 31.97 -13.07
N ASP A 298 -25.61 32.69 -12.74
CA ASP A 298 -26.92 32.49 -13.31
C ASP A 298 -27.32 31.00 -13.40
N ASN A 299 -27.33 30.46 -14.61
CA ASN A 299 -27.69 29.08 -14.91
C ASN A 299 -26.46 28.12 -15.03
N LEU A 300 -25.27 28.56 -14.65
CA LEU A 300 -24.05 27.76 -14.78
C LEU A 300 -23.35 27.63 -13.42
N SER A 301 -22.98 26.41 -13.05
CA SER A 301 -22.08 26.19 -11.91
C SER A 301 -20.84 25.39 -12.34
N LEU A 302 -19.68 25.86 -11.87
CA LEU A 302 -18.38 25.22 -12.05
C LEU A 302 -17.89 24.71 -10.70
N ARG A 303 -17.39 23.48 -10.65
CA ARG A 303 -16.66 22.92 -9.50
C ARG A 303 -15.33 22.33 -9.96
N ILE A 304 -14.28 22.59 -9.20
CA ILE A 304 -12.95 22.00 -9.39
C ILE A 304 -12.49 21.48 -8.04
N ASN A 305 -12.08 20.20 -7.99
CA ASN A 305 -11.48 19.60 -6.80
C ASN A 305 -10.12 19.02 -7.18
N TYR A 306 -9.14 19.25 -6.32
CA TYR A 306 -7.82 18.67 -6.43
C TYR A 306 -7.40 18.10 -5.08
N ILE A 307 -6.99 16.85 -5.09
CA ILE A 307 -6.41 16.14 -3.95
C ILE A 307 -5.05 15.62 -4.37
N ASP A 308 -4.11 15.69 -3.46
CA ASP A 308 -2.73 15.22 -3.65
C ASP A 308 -2.25 14.64 -2.33
N SER A 309 -1.65 13.47 -2.39
CA SER A 309 -1.05 12.87 -1.20
C SER A 309 0.27 12.20 -1.51
N ARG A 310 1.15 12.26 -0.52
CA ARG A 310 2.40 11.52 -0.47
C ARG A 310 2.49 10.75 0.84
N ILE A 311 2.85 9.47 0.73
CA ILE A 311 3.08 8.59 1.87
C ILE A 311 4.45 7.97 1.72
N ASP A 312 5.32 8.18 2.70
CA ASP A 312 6.63 7.56 2.80
C ASP A 312 6.58 6.51 3.92
N VAL A 313 6.82 5.24 3.57
CA VAL A 313 7.03 4.15 4.54
C VAL A 313 8.53 4.02 4.72
N ASN A 314 9.04 4.55 5.86
CA ASN A 314 10.47 4.76 6.07
C ASN A 314 11.16 3.52 6.63
N ASP A 315 10.50 2.87 7.57
CA ASP A 315 11.04 1.73 8.32
C ASP A 315 10.15 0.50 8.11
N ASN A 316 10.49 -0.28 7.09
CA ASN A 316 9.84 -1.53 6.75
C ASN A 316 10.89 -2.64 6.71
N PRO A 317 11.20 -3.28 7.85
CA PRO A 317 12.21 -4.31 7.90
C PRO A 317 11.83 -5.54 7.06
N GLN A 318 12.76 -5.99 6.24
CA GLN A 318 12.63 -7.22 5.46
C GLN A 318 13.45 -8.33 6.09
N SER A 319 13.06 -9.57 5.88
CA SER A 319 13.87 -10.71 6.27
C SER A 319 15.20 -10.68 5.51
N PRO A 320 16.36 -10.89 6.19
CA PRO A 320 17.64 -10.98 5.51
C PRO A 320 17.60 -12.06 4.43
N SER A 321 17.99 -11.70 3.21
CA SER A 321 17.94 -12.59 2.05
C SER A 321 16.56 -13.15 1.82
N TYR A 322 15.73 -12.27 1.37
CA TYR A 322 14.47 -12.64 0.80
C TYR A 322 14.69 -13.02 -0.61
N PRO A 323 14.91 -13.84 -1.23
CA PRO A 323 14.21 -15.01 -1.54
C PRO A 323 15.06 -16.22 -1.23
N ALA A 324 15.16 -16.54 -0.01
CA ALA A 324 15.61 -17.87 0.34
C ALA A 324 14.88 -18.97 -0.45
N LEU A 325 13.73 -18.62 -1.02
CA LEU A 325 12.93 -19.51 -1.85
C LEU A 325 13.64 -19.98 -3.12
N SER A 326 14.44 -19.14 -3.78
CA SER A 326 15.22 -19.56 -4.95
C SER A 326 16.40 -20.47 -4.55
N PHE A 327 16.76 -20.49 -3.27
CA PHE A 327 17.78 -21.37 -2.71
C PHE A 327 17.20 -22.55 -1.92
N MET A 328 15.87 -22.62 -1.74
CA MET A 328 15.22 -23.79 -1.19
C MET A 328 15.58 -25.03 -1.99
N SER A 329 15.97 -26.09 -1.32
CA SER A 329 16.40 -27.34 -1.96
C SER A 329 17.65 -27.19 -2.82
N ARG A 330 18.49 -26.18 -2.60
CA ARG A 330 19.71 -26.00 -3.33
C ARG A 330 20.71 -27.09 -2.99
N LYS A 331 21.15 -27.79 -4.03
CA LYS A 331 22.19 -28.81 -3.89
C LYS A 331 23.56 -28.15 -3.80
N ILE A 332 24.32 -28.49 -2.76
CA ILE A 332 25.68 -28.06 -2.53
C ILE A 332 26.58 -29.29 -2.68
N LEU A 333 27.56 -29.18 -3.56
CA LEU A 333 28.52 -30.27 -3.82
C LEU A 333 29.67 -30.20 -2.82
N PRO A 334 30.40 -31.31 -2.62
CA PRO A 334 31.67 -31.32 -1.86
C PRO A 334 32.59 -30.20 -2.35
N GLY A 335 33.17 -29.43 -1.40
CA GLY A 335 34.05 -28.30 -1.72
C GLY A 335 33.37 -27.00 -2.14
N GLN A 336 32.05 -26.99 -2.32
CA GLN A 336 31.29 -25.77 -2.57
C GLN A 336 30.75 -25.15 -1.28
N GLY A 337 30.70 -23.83 -1.22
CA GLY A 337 30.03 -23.07 -0.14
C GLY A 337 30.64 -23.35 1.24
N GLY A 338 31.87 -23.78 1.33
CA GLY A 338 32.51 -24.18 2.58
C GLY A 338 32.04 -25.53 3.12
N SER A 339 31.40 -26.36 2.30
CA SER A 339 30.84 -27.64 2.71
C SER A 339 31.91 -28.56 3.39
N PRO A 340 31.67 -29.01 4.62
CA PRO A 340 32.54 -29.98 5.28
C PRO A 340 32.24 -31.44 4.88
N PHE A 341 31.20 -31.65 4.07
CA PHE A 341 30.76 -32.98 3.66
C PHE A 341 31.52 -33.46 2.41
N ASN A 342 31.74 -34.75 2.32
CA ASN A 342 32.31 -35.40 1.14
C ASN A 342 31.26 -35.91 0.14
N VAL A 343 29.98 -35.68 0.45
CA VAL A 343 28.83 -35.99 -0.40
C VAL A 343 27.96 -34.75 -0.59
N PRO A 344 27.09 -34.72 -1.60
CA PRO A 344 26.15 -33.61 -1.80
C PRO A 344 25.19 -33.48 -0.63
N VAL A 345 24.87 -32.22 -0.28
CA VAL A 345 23.80 -31.89 0.68
C VAL A 345 22.82 -30.92 0.03
N THR A 346 21.59 -30.94 0.50
CA THR A 346 20.61 -29.90 0.13
C THR A 346 20.53 -28.89 1.26
N TRP A 347 20.81 -27.64 0.94
CA TRP A 347 20.76 -26.54 1.89
C TRP A 347 19.38 -25.90 1.92
N TYR A 348 18.92 -25.62 3.15
CA TYR A 348 17.69 -24.89 3.47
C TYR A 348 18.01 -23.73 4.39
N GLY A 349 18.14 -22.54 3.83
CA GLY A 349 18.58 -21.39 4.61
C GLY A 349 18.42 -20.06 3.88
N ARG A 350 18.99 -19.05 4.51
CA ARG A 350 19.06 -17.68 3.99
C ARG A 350 20.53 -17.28 3.87
N PRO A 351 20.98 -16.69 2.76
CA PRO A 351 22.37 -16.33 2.59
C PRO A 351 22.94 -15.48 3.72
N LEU A 352 22.21 -14.45 4.14
CA LEU A 352 22.63 -13.61 5.25
C LEU A 352 22.17 -14.14 6.62
N GLY A 353 21.18 -15.04 6.66
CA GLY A 353 20.79 -15.79 7.85
C GLY A 353 20.37 -14.97 9.06
N SER A 354 20.30 -15.66 10.22
CA SER A 354 19.85 -15.07 11.49
C SER A 354 20.86 -14.12 12.12
N ALA A 355 22.15 -14.26 11.77
CA ALA A 355 23.26 -13.45 12.33
C ALA A 355 23.28 -11.99 11.81
N PHE A 356 22.52 -11.68 10.76
CA PHE A 356 22.54 -10.36 10.13
C PHE A 356 21.25 -9.57 10.44
N PRO A 357 21.33 -8.23 10.55
CA PRO A 357 20.15 -7.41 10.74
C PRO A 357 19.23 -7.47 9.53
N SER A 358 17.93 -7.22 9.75
CA SER A 358 16.97 -7.06 8.66
C SER A 358 17.28 -5.79 7.87
N PRO A 359 17.40 -5.85 6.54
CA PRO A 359 17.50 -4.66 5.73
C PRO A 359 16.15 -3.94 5.68
N LEU A 360 16.15 -2.62 5.45
CA LEU A 360 14.95 -1.82 5.28
C LEU A 360 14.49 -1.84 3.83
N SER A 361 13.17 -1.86 3.65
CA SER A 361 12.50 -1.90 2.36
C SER A 361 11.53 -0.71 2.22
N PRO A 362 12.05 0.50 2.02
CA PRO A 362 11.23 1.70 1.97
C PRO A 362 10.31 1.74 0.75
N LYS A 363 9.17 2.42 0.93
CA LYS A 363 8.20 2.70 -0.12
C LYS A 363 7.88 4.18 -0.18
N ASN A 364 7.57 4.66 -1.39
CA ASN A 364 7.02 5.97 -1.63
C ASN A 364 5.74 5.82 -2.44
N ILE A 365 4.66 6.44 -1.98
CA ILE A 365 3.36 6.41 -2.62
C ILE A 365 2.95 7.85 -2.90
N ASP A 366 2.82 8.20 -4.17
CA ASP A 366 2.36 9.50 -4.62
C ASP A 366 1.02 9.34 -5.34
N GLN A 367 0.02 10.14 -4.94
CA GLN A 367 -1.32 10.07 -5.52
C GLN A 367 -1.84 11.47 -5.83
N TYR A 368 -2.63 11.58 -6.90
CA TYR A 368 -3.47 12.75 -7.09
C TYR A 368 -4.83 12.38 -7.69
N HIS A 369 -5.83 13.21 -7.38
CA HIS A 369 -7.16 13.20 -7.97
C HIS A 369 -7.54 14.63 -8.34
N LEU A 370 -7.80 14.85 -9.62
CA LEU A 370 -8.30 16.12 -10.15
C LEU A 370 -9.65 15.87 -10.80
N SER A 371 -10.69 16.56 -10.34
CA SER A 371 -12.00 16.53 -11.00
C SER A 371 -12.50 17.95 -11.27
N GLY A 372 -13.09 18.13 -12.43
CA GLY A 372 -13.77 19.36 -12.83
C GLY A 372 -15.16 19.04 -13.34
N SER A 373 -16.18 19.80 -12.92
CA SER A 373 -17.52 19.66 -13.43
C SER A 373 -18.16 21.01 -13.74
N VAL A 374 -18.98 21.02 -14.79
CA VAL A 374 -19.83 22.16 -15.17
C VAL A 374 -21.26 21.65 -15.21
N ASN A 375 -22.15 22.28 -14.44
CA ASN A 375 -23.56 22.02 -14.47
C ASN A 375 -24.27 23.22 -15.08
N ILE A 376 -25.13 22.98 -16.07
CA ILE A 376 -25.92 23.98 -16.81
C ILE A 376 -27.40 23.74 -16.49
N GLU A 377 -28.03 24.69 -15.85
CA GLU A 377 -29.48 24.68 -15.63
C GLU A 377 -30.19 25.10 -16.93
N LEU A 378 -31.07 24.25 -17.42
CA LEU A 378 -31.86 24.44 -18.63
C LEU A 378 -33.30 24.83 -18.27
N ALA A 379 -34.08 25.21 -19.27
CA ALA A 379 -35.53 25.44 -19.07
C ALA A 379 -36.24 24.16 -18.59
N ASN A 380 -37.41 24.30 -17.96
CA ASN A 380 -38.27 23.21 -17.52
C ASN A 380 -37.64 22.26 -16.48
N GLN A 381 -36.89 22.79 -15.55
CA GLN A 381 -36.22 22.04 -14.48
C GLN A 381 -35.22 20.95 -15.00
N ALA A 382 -34.77 21.10 -16.23
CA ALA A 382 -33.74 20.25 -16.76
C ALA A 382 -32.33 20.76 -16.39
N SER A 383 -31.36 19.88 -16.23
CA SER A 383 -29.95 20.22 -16.06
C SER A 383 -29.05 19.29 -16.86
N LEU A 384 -27.94 19.82 -17.30
CA LEU A 384 -26.91 19.08 -18.02
C LEU A 384 -25.59 19.25 -17.29
N GLU A 385 -25.01 18.15 -16.82
CA GLU A 385 -23.72 18.12 -16.14
C GLU A 385 -22.67 17.46 -17.04
N PHE A 386 -21.55 18.12 -17.22
CA PHE A 386 -20.34 17.55 -17.80
C PHE A 386 -19.26 17.50 -16.74
N SER A 387 -18.51 16.42 -16.69
CA SER A 387 -17.35 16.35 -15.81
C SER A 387 -16.19 15.59 -16.44
N ILE A 388 -14.99 15.95 -16.01
CA ILE A 388 -13.76 15.25 -16.32
C ILE A 388 -13.04 14.94 -15.02
N THR A 389 -12.49 13.74 -14.93
CA THR A 389 -11.68 13.28 -13.80
C THR A 389 -10.37 12.74 -14.31
N LYS A 390 -9.28 13.11 -13.67
CA LYS A 390 -7.96 12.53 -13.90
C LYS A 390 -7.34 12.18 -12.57
N SER A 391 -6.91 10.93 -12.42
CA SER A 391 -6.24 10.46 -11.22
C SER A 391 -5.04 9.58 -11.55
N LYS A 392 -4.10 9.56 -10.61
CA LYS A 392 -2.88 8.77 -10.69
C LYS A 392 -2.54 8.24 -9.31
N HIS A 393 -2.09 6.99 -9.27
CA HIS A 393 -1.48 6.36 -8.11
C HIS A 393 -0.12 5.82 -8.54
N GLU A 394 0.93 6.22 -7.83
CA GLU A 394 2.30 5.81 -8.09
C GLU A 394 2.87 5.17 -6.83
N ASN A 395 3.39 3.95 -6.95
CA ASN A 395 4.00 3.21 -5.86
C ASN A 395 5.42 2.80 -6.28
N PHE A 396 6.41 3.44 -5.68
CA PHE A 396 7.80 3.05 -5.77
C PHE A 396 8.18 2.20 -4.56
N HIS A 397 8.76 1.03 -4.81
CA HIS A 397 9.21 0.12 -3.76
C HIS A 397 10.64 -0.34 -4.02
N ASN A 398 11.50 -0.20 -3.02
CA ASN A 398 12.86 -0.72 -3.02
C ASN A 398 12.97 -1.87 -2.03
N ARG A 399 13.16 -3.09 -2.53
CA ARG A 399 13.22 -4.34 -1.74
C ARG A 399 14.63 -4.92 -1.79
N PRO A 400 15.38 -4.86 -0.70
CA PRO A 400 16.71 -5.47 -0.62
C PRO A 400 16.65 -6.98 -0.80
N ASP A 401 17.59 -7.52 -1.53
CA ASP A 401 17.67 -8.95 -1.81
C ASP A 401 19.06 -9.40 -2.20
N THR A 402 19.22 -10.72 -2.44
CA THR A 402 20.46 -11.35 -2.89
C THR A 402 20.43 -11.56 -4.40
N ILE A 403 21.48 -11.12 -5.09
CA ILE A 403 21.64 -11.34 -6.53
C ILE A 403 22.01 -12.80 -6.77
N ASN A 404 21.13 -13.56 -7.45
CA ASN A 404 21.23 -15.00 -7.60
C ASN A 404 22.51 -15.43 -8.33
N SER A 405 22.84 -14.83 -9.47
CA SER A 405 24.04 -15.14 -10.24
C SER A 405 25.33 -14.91 -9.45
N ARG A 406 25.37 -13.85 -8.67
CA ARG A 406 26.51 -13.54 -7.80
C ARG A 406 26.62 -14.51 -6.64
N MET A 407 25.50 -14.88 -6.04
CA MET A 407 25.47 -15.88 -4.99
C MET A 407 25.92 -17.24 -5.49
N GLU A 408 25.47 -17.65 -6.69
CA GLU A 408 25.93 -18.89 -7.32
C GLU A 408 27.42 -18.90 -7.60
N SER A 409 27.92 -17.80 -8.16
CA SER A 409 29.35 -17.64 -8.40
C SER A 409 30.14 -17.71 -7.10
N ALA A 410 29.67 -17.08 -6.04
CA ALA A 410 30.33 -17.10 -4.75
C ALA A 410 30.33 -18.48 -4.07
N ILE A 411 29.20 -19.22 -4.14
CA ILE A 411 29.14 -20.62 -3.66
C ILE A 411 30.15 -21.53 -4.42
N ALA A 412 30.32 -21.27 -5.73
CA ALA A 412 31.24 -22.01 -6.58
C ALA A 412 32.72 -21.60 -6.39
N GLY A 413 33.04 -20.61 -5.56
CA GLY A 413 34.39 -20.14 -5.32
C GLY A 413 34.87 -19.02 -6.24
N ASN A 414 33.97 -18.46 -7.04
CA ASN A 414 34.26 -17.40 -8.03
C ASN A 414 33.58 -16.06 -7.64
N GLY A 415 33.29 -15.85 -6.35
CA GLY A 415 32.65 -14.66 -5.84
C GLY A 415 33.58 -13.48 -5.61
N GLY A 416 33.01 -12.37 -5.16
CA GLY A 416 33.74 -11.13 -4.92
C GLY A 416 34.11 -10.38 -6.20
N MET A 417 34.59 -9.16 -6.04
CA MET A 417 34.98 -8.30 -7.17
C MET A 417 36.10 -8.85 -8.03
N ASN A 418 36.96 -9.71 -7.43
CA ASN A 418 38.10 -10.33 -8.10
C ASN A 418 37.81 -11.76 -8.60
N GLY A 419 36.60 -12.28 -8.39
CA GLY A 419 36.19 -13.60 -8.83
C GLY A 419 36.93 -14.77 -8.17
N ASN A 420 37.39 -14.64 -6.92
CA ASN A 420 38.19 -15.64 -6.21
C ASN A 420 37.78 -15.86 -4.75
N GLU A 421 36.63 -15.35 -4.34
CA GLU A 421 36.10 -15.54 -2.99
C GLU A 421 34.97 -16.60 -2.98
N THR A 422 34.98 -17.44 -1.93
CA THR A 422 33.98 -18.48 -1.70
C THR A 422 33.00 -18.03 -0.61
N TRP A 423 31.70 -18.03 -0.91
CA TRP A 423 30.68 -17.85 0.10
C TRP A 423 30.56 -19.06 1.00
N ASN A 424 30.70 -18.87 2.31
CA ASN A 424 30.55 -19.93 3.29
C ASN A 424 29.11 -20.01 3.79
N LEU A 425 28.39 -21.07 3.40
CA LEU A 425 27.01 -21.34 3.83
C LEU A 425 26.94 -21.97 5.22
N PHE A 426 28.00 -22.66 5.62
CA PHE A 426 28.09 -23.40 6.88
C PHE A 426 28.51 -22.52 8.06
N ASN A 427 29.13 -21.39 7.79
CA ASN A 427 29.37 -20.33 8.76
C ASN A 427 29.33 -18.96 8.06
N PRO A 428 28.14 -18.34 7.91
CA PRO A 428 27.98 -17.09 7.20
C PRO A 428 28.78 -15.91 7.76
N LEU A 429 29.15 -15.95 9.05
CA LEU A 429 29.93 -14.89 9.69
C LEU A 429 31.41 -14.88 9.24
N LEU A 430 31.90 -15.93 8.60
CA LEU A 430 33.26 -15.99 8.04
C LEU A 430 33.38 -15.25 6.69
N ASN A 431 32.24 -14.85 6.08
CA ASN A 431 32.28 -14.13 4.82
C ASN A 431 32.76 -12.70 5.01
N SER A 432 33.65 -12.26 4.09
CA SER A 432 34.15 -10.88 4.12
C SER A 432 33.07 -9.85 3.87
N SER A 433 33.21 -8.63 4.41
CA SER A 433 32.28 -7.54 4.16
C SER A 433 32.18 -7.22 2.67
N SER A 434 33.29 -7.36 1.91
CA SER A 434 33.29 -7.15 0.46
C SER A 434 32.45 -8.21 -0.28
N LEU A 435 32.53 -9.47 0.16
CA LEU A 435 31.75 -10.56 -0.41
C LEU A 435 30.24 -10.42 -0.07
N ILE A 436 29.94 -9.99 1.16
CA ILE A 436 28.55 -9.68 1.56
C ILE A 436 27.97 -8.58 0.67
N GLU A 437 28.70 -7.49 0.47
CA GLU A 437 28.25 -6.41 -0.42
C GLU A 437 28.16 -6.84 -1.89
N TYR A 438 29.04 -7.75 -2.34
CA TYR A 438 29.01 -8.29 -3.70
C TYR A 438 27.70 -9.03 -4.02
N ILE A 439 27.14 -9.80 -3.08
CA ILE A 439 25.90 -10.56 -3.31
C ILE A 439 24.64 -9.73 -3.13
N LYS A 440 24.72 -8.58 -2.46
CA LYS A 440 23.55 -7.73 -2.21
C LYS A 440 23.05 -7.03 -3.48
N GLY A 441 21.76 -6.91 -3.56
CA GLY A 441 21.04 -6.14 -4.55
C GLY A 441 19.73 -5.61 -4.01
N SER A 442 18.92 -5.05 -4.88
CA SER A 442 17.54 -4.70 -4.57
C SER A 442 16.65 -4.83 -5.79
N GLU A 443 15.46 -5.35 -5.58
CA GLU A 443 14.36 -5.16 -6.51
C GLU A 443 13.86 -3.72 -6.36
N GLN A 444 13.86 -2.99 -7.45
CA GLN A 444 13.21 -1.68 -7.52
C GLN A 444 12.05 -1.79 -8.48
N SER A 445 10.86 -1.51 -7.98
CA SER A 445 9.64 -1.51 -8.79
C SER A 445 8.95 -0.16 -8.73
N LEU A 446 8.49 0.30 -9.88
CA LEU A 446 7.62 1.46 -10.03
C LEU A 446 6.33 0.99 -10.68
N LYS A 447 5.21 1.17 -9.98
CA LYS A 447 3.88 0.74 -10.40
C LYS A 447 2.97 1.94 -10.44
N ILE A 448 2.31 2.15 -11.58
CA ILE A 448 1.51 3.36 -11.86
C ILE A 448 0.13 2.96 -12.34
N GLY A 449 -0.90 3.27 -11.54
CA GLY A 449 -2.29 3.27 -11.96
C GLY A 449 -2.71 4.66 -12.45
N GLN A 450 -3.48 4.74 -13.51
CA GLN A 450 -4.02 5.99 -14.05
C GLN A 450 -5.46 5.81 -14.50
N LEU A 451 -6.29 6.83 -14.27
CA LEU A 451 -7.66 6.92 -14.78
C LEU A 451 -7.86 8.29 -15.43
N THR A 452 -8.50 8.29 -16.58
CA THR A 452 -9.18 9.45 -17.16
C THR A 452 -10.62 9.10 -17.38
N SER A 453 -11.56 9.86 -16.80
CA SER A 453 -13.00 9.67 -16.95
C SER A 453 -13.66 10.93 -17.48
N PHE A 454 -14.61 10.76 -18.37
CA PHE A 454 -15.53 11.80 -18.83
C PHE A 454 -16.95 11.37 -18.57
N ASP A 455 -17.76 12.23 -17.93
CA ASP A 455 -19.17 11.98 -17.68
C ASP A 455 -20.03 13.09 -18.29
N ALA A 456 -21.20 12.73 -18.83
CA ALA A 456 -22.25 13.64 -19.23
C ALA A 456 -23.59 13.13 -18.68
N ILE A 457 -24.31 13.95 -17.91
CA ILE A 457 -25.56 13.56 -17.26
C ILE A 457 -26.61 14.60 -17.55
N LEU A 458 -27.66 14.19 -18.26
CA LEU A 458 -28.89 14.98 -18.45
C LEU A 458 -29.91 14.56 -17.38
N ARG A 459 -30.42 15.52 -16.63
CA ARG A 459 -31.57 15.35 -15.71
C ARG A 459 -32.73 16.16 -16.21
N THR A 460 -33.93 15.58 -16.24
CA THR A 460 -35.13 16.25 -16.71
C THR A 460 -36.40 15.61 -16.13
N GLN A 461 -37.54 16.19 -16.41
CA GLN A 461 -38.85 15.61 -16.10
C GLN A 461 -39.58 15.22 -17.38
N LEU A 462 -40.12 14.01 -17.41
CA LEU A 462 -40.92 13.50 -18.51
C LEU A 462 -42.27 12.97 -17.99
N GLY A 463 -43.36 13.62 -18.35
CA GLY A 463 -44.72 13.21 -17.92
C GLY A 463 -44.89 13.25 -16.39
N GLY A 464 -44.21 14.16 -15.69
CA GLY A 464 -44.28 14.29 -14.23
C GLY A 464 -43.32 13.35 -13.47
N ASN A 465 -42.56 12.50 -14.17
CA ASN A 465 -41.55 11.63 -13.59
C ASN A 465 -40.14 12.20 -13.80
N ASN A 466 -39.28 12.05 -12.82
CA ASN A 466 -37.87 12.41 -12.96
C ASN A 466 -37.14 11.38 -13.83
N LEU A 467 -36.34 11.87 -14.77
CA LEU A 467 -35.53 11.06 -15.68
C LEU A 467 -34.08 11.55 -15.64
N ALA A 468 -33.15 10.64 -15.52
CA ALA A 468 -31.73 10.92 -15.73
C ALA A 468 -31.16 9.99 -16.82
N ILE A 469 -30.36 10.57 -17.72
CA ILE A 469 -29.66 9.86 -18.77
C ILE A 469 -28.16 10.20 -18.62
N GLY A 470 -27.32 9.20 -18.45
CA GLY A 470 -25.89 9.38 -18.29
C GLY A 470 -25.06 8.68 -19.37
N LEU A 471 -23.94 9.28 -19.72
CA LEU A 471 -22.86 8.68 -20.49
C LEU A 471 -21.57 8.79 -19.66
N GLN A 472 -20.85 7.69 -19.52
CA GLN A 472 -19.51 7.67 -18.90
C GLN A 472 -18.52 6.99 -19.86
N LEU A 473 -17.37 7.60 -20.03
CA LEU A 473 -16.24 7.07 -20.80
C LEU A 473 -15.03 7.05 -19.88
N ASN A 474 -14.45 5.86 -19.69
CA ASN A 474 -13.28 5.66 -18.82
C ASN A 474 -12.13 5.10 -19.66
N GLU A 475 -10.93 5.63 -19.40
CA GLU A 475 -9.67 5.07 -19.85
C GLU A 475 -8.81 4.79 -18.62
N GLU A 476 -8.45 3.53 -18.40
CA GLU A 476 -7.63 3.08 -17.29
C GLU A 476 -6.37 2.40 -17.80
N SER A 477 -5.26 2.61 -17.10
CA SER A 477 -4.01 1.94 -17.39
C SER A 477 -3.26 1.56 -16.10
N LEU A 478 -2.59 0.42 -16.15
CA LEU A 478 -1.64 -0.03 -15.13
C LEU A 478 -0.30 -0.27 -15.81
N ASN A 479 0.72 0.48 -15.38
CA ASN A 479 2.09 0.34 -15.85
C ASN A 479 2.98 -0.16 -14.70
N VAL A 480 3.74 -1.22 -14.97
CA VAL A 480 4.66 -1.81 -14.01
C VAL A 480 6.04 -1.85 -14.64
N SER A 481 7.03 -1.33 -13.93
CA SER A 481 8.43 -1.37 -14.34
C SER A 481 9.31 -1.88 -13.20
N TYR A 482 10.31 -2.65 -13.55
CA TYR A 482 11.33 -3.18 -12.65
C TYR A 482 12.71 -2.77 -13.12
N ASN A 483 13.69 -2.74 -12.20
CA ASN A 483 15.09 -2.58 -12.56
C ASN A 483 15.60 -3.83 -13.33
N ASP A 484 16.77 -3.72 -13.97
CA ASP A 484 17.30 -4.78 -14.85
C ASP A 484 17.61 -6.10 -14.12
N LEU A 485 17.84 -6.05 -12.80
CA LEU A 485 18.06 -7.25 -11.99
C LEU A 485 16.79 -8.06 -11.77
N SER A 486 15.64 -7.38 -11.73
CA SER A 486 14.34 -7.98 -11.40
C SER A 486 13.46 -8.22 -12.62
N ARG A 487 13.97 -7.94 -13.81
CA ARG A 487 13.24 -8.10 -15.07
C ARG A 487 13.67 -9.34 -15.81
N ALA A 488 12.71 -10.20 -16.14
CA ALA A 488 12.89 -11.26 -17.12
C ALA A 488 12.69 -10.72 -18.55
N GLU A 489 13.45 -11.24 -19.50
CA GLU A 489 13.35 -10.86 -20.91
C GLU A 489 12.83 -12.04 -21.74
N PHE A 490 11.90 -11.77 -22.63
CA PHE A 490 11.26 -12.76 -23.51
C PHE A 490 11.44 -12.34 -24.97
N ASP A 491 11.50 -13.33 -25.88
CA ASP A 491 11.46 -13.09 -27.32
C ASP A 491 10.06 -12.75 -27.82
N SER A 492 9.93 -12.48 -29.12
CA SER A 492 8.64 -12.19 -29.78
C SER A 492 7.63 -13.34 -29.70
N ASP A 493 8.09 -14.55 -29.48
CA ASP A 493 7.29 -15.77 -29.40
C ASP A 493 6.93 -16.14 -27.95
N GLY A 494 7.39 -15.31 -26.97
CA GLY A 494 7.13 -15.49 -25.54
C GLY A 494 8.07 -16.46 -24.85
N ASN A 495 9.18 -16.88 -25.48
CA ASN A 495 10.18 -17.72 -24.84
C ASN A 495 11.12 -16.89 -23.97
N LEU A 496 11.51 -17.43 -22.82
CA LEU A 496 12.41 -16.76 -21.89
C LEU A 496 13.82 -16.66 -22.48
N ILE A 497 14.31 -15.43 -22.70
CA ILE A 497 15.68 -15.13 -23.14
C ILE A 497 16.60 -14.97 -21.94
N LYS A 498 16.13 -14.25 -20.89
CA LYS A 498 16.91 -13.95 -19.70
C LYS A 498 16.01 -14.05 -18.47
N SER A 499 16.44 -14.79 -17.46
CA SER A 499 15.77 -14.83 -16.16
C SER A 499 16.05 -13.56 -15.36
N ALA A 500 15.11 -13.14 -14.53
CA ALA A 500 15.40 -12.18 -13.49
C ALA A 500 16.46 -12.71 -12.54
N ASP A 501 17.37 -11.85 -12.13
CA ASP A 501 18.47 -12.21 -11.22
C ASP A 501 18.13 -11.97 -9.74
N LEU A 502 17.07 -11.23 -9.49
CA LEU A 502 16.39 -11.10 -8.21
C LEU A 502 15.00 -11.71 -8.36
N LEU A 503 14.77 -12.81 -7.66
CA LEU A 503 13.49 -13.53 -7.70
C LEU A 503 12.72 -13.24 -6.41
N PHE A 504 12.03 -12.12 -6.35
CA PHE A 504 11.00 -11.94 -5.36
C PHE A 504 9.68 -12.61 -5.82
N LEU A 505 8.90 -13.15 -4.88
CA LEU A 505 7.55 -13.65 -5.15
C LEU A 505 6.71 -12.52 -5.78
N GLY A 506 6.40 -12.66 -7.06
CA GLY A 506 5.67 -11.65 -7.82
C GLY A 506 6.50 -10.86 -8.82
N GLY A 507 7.77 -11.20 -8.99
CA GLY A 507 8.58 -10.71 -10.11
C GLY A 507 7.81 -10.91 -11.41
N GLY A 508 7.47 -9.78 -12.05
CA GLY A 508 6.54 -9.74 -13.15
C GLY A 508 6.93 -10.62 -14.31
N LYS A 509 5.91 -11.23 -14.89
CA LYS A 509 5.94 -11.67 -16.28
C LYS A 509 5.89 -10.43 -17.16
#